data_f26ad5c6f85800ed6399b323b4298c04
#
_entry.id   f26ad5c6f85800ed6399b323b4298c04
#
_cell.length_a   1.000
_cell.length_b   1.000
_cell.length_c   1.000
_cell.angle_alpha   90.00
_cell.angle_beta   90.00
_cell.angle_gamma   90.00
#
_symmetry.space_group_name_H-M   'P 1'
#
loop_
_entity.id
_entity.type
_entity.pdbx_description
1 polymer ?
#
loop_
_entity_poly.entity_id
_entity_poly.type
_entity_poly.pdbx_seq_one_letter_code
_entity_poly.pdbx_strand_id
1 'polypeptide(L)'
;ISTQAAHSVEMPNEMLDYIFLDPPFGANIIYSELSYIRESWLKCHTNNHSEAIESRAQGKNLDSYMLLMKESFEKAYTMLKPGRWMTVEFSNTKSSVWNAIQNALTDAGFIIASVAALDKTRGGLHAMLGPTAVKQDLIISAYKPNGGFENRFIDETGEDGVWDFIRTHLGYLPVVKKQDSELVKIPERDPRILYDQVVSYFVRNVRDVPLS
;
A
#
# COMPACT_ATOMS: atom_id res chain seq x y z
N ILE A 1 3.27 21.39 8.96
CA ILE A 1 2.13 20.82 8.21
C ILE A 1 2.16 21.47 6.84
N SER A 2 2.04 20.67 5.80
CA SER A 2 1.99 21.11 4.40
C SER A 2 0.77 20.50 3.74
N THR A 3 0.18 21.21 2.77
CA THR A 3 -0.94 20.73 1.95
C THR A 3 -0.52 20.77 0.49
N GLN A 4 -0.31 19.60 -0.10
CA GLN A 4 0.10 19.45 -1.50
C GLN A 4 -0.24 18.05 -1.98
N ALA A 5 -0.15 17.81 -3.30
CA ALA A 5 -0.33 16.47 -3.84
C ALA A 5 0.81 15.55 -3.38
N ALA A 6 0.49 14.30 -2.98
CA ALA A 6 1.46 13.38 -2.39
C ALA A 6 2.65 13.09 -3.33
N HIS A 7 2.41 12.96 -4.64
CA HIS A 7 3.48 12.71 -5.63
C HIS A 7 4.43 13.90 -5.83
N SER A 8 4.02 15.12 -5.43
CA SER A 8 4.81 16.34 -5.60
C SER A 8 5.46 16.84 -4.30
N VAL A 9 5.44 16.04 -3.23
CA VAL A 9 6.09 16.41 -1.95
C VAL A 9 7.58 16.58 -2.16
N GLU A 10 8.09 17.77 -1.81
CA GLU A 10 9.52 18.05 -1.82
C GLU A 10 10.12 17.72 -0.46
N MET A 11 10.83 16.60 -0.39
CA MET A 11 11.53 16.14 0.81
C MET A 11 12.79 15.38 0.38
N PRO A 12 13.90 15.44 1.15
CA PRO A 12 15.08 14.63 0.88
C PRO A 12 14.75 13.14 0.84
N ASN A 13 15.45 12.40 -0.03
CA ASN A 13 15.34 10.95 -0.09
C ASN A 13 15.77 10.31 1.24
N GLU A 14 15.16 9.18 1.57
CA GLU A 14 15.51 8.34 2.72
C GLU A 14 15.53 9.09 4.06
N MET A 15 14.57 10.00 4.22
CA MET A 15 14.46 10.79 5.44
C MET A 15 13.48 10.19 6.46
N LEU A 16 12.45 9.46 5.98
CA LEU A 16 11.36 8.99 6.82
C LEU A 16 11.64 7.58 7.39
N ASP A 17 11.32 7.39 8.67
CA ASP A 17 11.42 6.11 9.34
C ASP A 17 10.12 5.28 9.23
N TYR A 18 8.99 5.93 8.95
CA TYR A 18 7.70 5.28 8.81
C TYR A 18 6.73 6.17 8.02
N ILE A 19 5.86 5.55 7.23
CA ILE A 19 4.80 6.24 6.50
C ILE A 19 3.46 5.56 6.81
N PHE A 20 2.45 6.37 7.15
CA PHE A 20 1.06 5.95 7.21
C PHE A 20 0.27 6.72 6.16
N LEU A 21 -0.49 5.99 5.33
CA LEU A 21 -1.33 6.56 4.28
C LEU A 21 -2.77 6.09 4.44
N ASP A 22 -3.68 7.04 4.30
CA ASP A 22 -5.12 6.83 4.12
C ASP A 22 -5.50 7.51 2.80
N PRO A 23 -5.30 6.83 1.65
CA PRO A 23 -5.53 7.42 0.34
C PRO A 23 -7.03 7.44 -0.02
N PRO A 24 -7.44 8.21 -1.02
CA PRO A 24 -8.79 8.13 -1.57
C PRO A 24 -9.12 6.73 -2.08
N PHE A 25 -10.34 6.24 -1.81
CA PHE A 25 -10.79 4.87 -2.11
C PHE A 25 -11.46 4.75 -3.49
N GLY A 26 -10.86 5.28 -4.54
CA GLY A 26 -11.41 5.26 -5.88
C GLY A 26 -12.57 6.25 -6.05
N ALA A 27 -13.79 5.76 -6.32
CA ALA A 27 -14.98 6.59 -6.59
C ALA A 27 -15.83 6.89 -5.33
N ASN A 28 -15.38 6.49 -4.13
CA ASN A 28 -16.24 6.54 -2.94
C ASN A 28 -16.52 7.97 -2.47
N ILE A 29 -15.51 8.81 -2.42
CA ILE A 29 -15.61 10.21 -1.97
C ILE A 29 -14.77 11.07 -2.90
N ILE A 30 -15.37 12.15 -3.40
CA ILE A 30 -14.68 13.18 -4.16
C ILE A 30 -14.37 14.32 -3.18
N TYR A 31 -13.13 14.35 -2.70
CA TYR A 31 -12.74 15.27 -1.63
C TYR A 31 -12.76 16.74 -2.07
N SER A 32 -12.46 17.02 -3.34
CA SER A 32 -12.55 18.36 -3.91
C SER A 32 -13.99 18.89 -3.90
N GLU A 33 -14.98 18.03 -4.19
CA GLU A 33 -16.39 18.41 -4.10
C GLU A 33 -16.85 18.61 -2.65
N LEU A 34 -16.43 17.73 -1.76
CA LEU A 34 -16.73 17.83 -0.33
C LEU A 34 -16.15 19.11 0.29
N SER A 35 -14.97 19.52 -0.15
CA SER A 35 -14.30 20.73 0.34
C SER A 35 -14.88 22.02 -0.25
N TYR A 36 -15.57 21.93 -1.38
CA TYR A 36 -16.05 23.10 -2.14
C TYR A 36 -16.83 24.12 -1.33
N ILE A 37 -17.70 23.68 -0.42
CA ILE A 37 -18.50 24.60 0.44
C ILE A 37 -17.56 25.45 1.30
N ARG A 38 -16.56 24.84 1.93
CA ARG A 38 -15.60 25.55 2.77
C ARG A 38 -14.70 26.47 1.95
N GLU A 39 -14.23 25.97 0.82
CA GLU A 39 -13.37 26.70 -0.11
C GLU A 39 -14.06 27.94 -0.69
N SER A 40 -15.37 27.83 -0.97
CA SER A 40 -16.19 28.99 -1.43
C SER A 40 -16.20 30.09 -0.40
N TRP A 41 -16.28 29.79 0.90
CA TRP A 41 -16.18 30.78 1.96
C TRP A 41 -14.79 31.41 2.07
N LEU A 42 -13.75 30.58 1.88
CA LEU A 42 -12.34 31.00 1.94
C LEU A 42 -11.89 31.68 0.64
N LYS A 43 -12.72 31.72 -0.40
CA LYS A 43 -12.42 32.25 -1.74
C LYS A 43 -11.15 31.61 -2.35
N CYS A 44 -11.01 30.30 -2.16
CA CYS A 44 -9.94 29.50 -2.77
C CYS A 44 -10.56 28.25 -3.40
N HIS A 45 -9.78 27.57 -4.26
CA HIS A 45 -10.19 26.32 -4.89
C HIS A 45 -9.03 25.34 -4.88
N THR A 46 -9.30 24.09 -4.50
CA THR A 46 -8.35 23.01 -4.65
C THR A 46 -8.10 22.70 -6.13
N ASN A 47 -6.84 22.62 -6.52
CA ASN A 47 -6.50 22.07 -7.81
C ASN A 47 -6.76 20.56 -7.79
N ASN A 48 -7.87 20.13 -8.40
CA ASN A 48 -8.29 18.72 -8.40
C ASN A 48 -7.60 17.89 -9.49
N HIS A 49 -6.71 18.46 -10.30
CA HIS A 49 -5.98 17.73 -11.32
C HIS A 49 -5.21 16.53 -10.75
N SER A 50 -4.59 16.72 -9.60
CA SER A 50 -3.79 15.70 -8.89
C SER A 50 -4.59 14.88 -7.87
N GLU A 51 -5.90 15.02 -7.84
CA GLU A 51 -6.76 14.21 -6.96
C GLU A 51 -6.86 12.79 -7.48
N ALA A 52 -6.39 11.81 -6.70
CA ALA A 52 -6.39 10.39 -7.07
C ALA A 52 -7.76 9.77 -6.82
N ILE A 53 -8.68 9.94 -7.75
CA ILE A 53 -10.05 9.42 -7.69
C ILE A 53 -10.50 8.86 -9.05
N GLU A 54 -11.57 8.06 -9.03
CA GLU A 54 -12.37 7.76 -10.21
C GLU A 54 -13.55 8.76 -10.25
N SER A 55 -13.62 9.60 -11.27
CA SER A 55 -14.72 10.57 -11.43
C SER A 55 -14.98 10.87 -12.90
N ARG A 56 -16.18 10.57 -13.37
CA ARG A 56 -16.61 10.93 -14.73
C ARG A 56 -16.65 12.44 -14.94
N ALA A 57 -17.04 13.20 -13.93
CA ALA A 57 -17.11 14.66 -13.99
C ALA A 57 -15.71 15.28 -14.17
N GLN A 58 -14.66 14.66 -13.64
CA GLN A 58 -13.27 15.07 -13.82
C GLN A 58 -12.55 14.36 -14.96
N GLY A 59 -13.22 13.50 -15.73
CA GLY A 59 -12.63 12.72 -16.81
C GLY A 59 -11.61 11.69 -16.35
N LYS A 60 -11.70 11.23 -15.10
CA LYS A 60 -10.78 10.27 -14.48
C LYS A 60 -11.40 8.89 -14.37
N ASN A 61 -10.73 7.92 -14.92
CA ASN A 61 -11.07 6.50 -14.87
C ASN A 61 -10.16 5.74 -13.87
N LEU A 62 -10.31 4.42 -13.81
CA LEU A 62 -9.48 3.56 -12.96
C LEU A 62 -7.98 3.67 -13.29
N ASP A 63 -7.63 3.79 -14.59
CA ASP A 63 -6.22 3.88 -15.01
C ASP A 63 -5.59 5.21 -14.53
N SER A 64 -6.34 6.31 -14.64
CA SER A 64 -5.91 7.62 -14.11
C SER A 64 -5.71 7.58 -12.60
N TYR A 65 -6.62 6.90 -11.89
CA TYR A 65 -6.51 6.68 -10.44
C TYR A 65 -5.26 5.85 -10.11
N MET A 66 -5.05 4.73 -10.81
CA MET A 66 -3.86 3.87 -10.63
C MET A 66 -2.57 4.64 -10.84
N LEU A 67 -2.49 5.44 -11.90
CA LEU A 67 -1.29 6.22 -12.21
C LEU A 67 -0.94 7.19 -11.07
N LEU A 68 -1.91 7.98 -10.60
CA LEU A 68 -1.70 8.92 -9.50
C LEU A 68 -1.34 8.23 -8.17
N MET A 69 -1.93 7.06 -7.92
CA MET A 69 -1.58 6.25 -6.75
C MET A 69 -0.16 5.69 -6.87
N LYS A 70 0.23 5.17 -8.04
CA LYS A 70 1.57 4.70 -8.30
C LYS A 70 2.61 5.81 -8.10
N GLU A 71 2.42 6.98 -8.70
CA GLU A 71 3.31 8.14 -8.53
C GLU A 71 3.45 8.55 -7.05
N SER A 72 2.34 8.48 -6.29
CA SER A 72 2.35 8.79 -4.86
C SER A 72 3.13 7.73 -4.05
N PHE A 73 3.00 6.45 -4.39
CA PHE A 73 3.76 5.39 -3.75
C PHE A 73 5.25 5.41 -4.15
N GLU A 74 5.58 5.72 -5.41
CA GLU A 74 6.97 5.91 -5.84
C GLU A 74 7.63 7.06 -5.06
N LYS A 75 6.89 8.15 -4.84
CA LYS A 75 7.39 9.24 -4.01
C LYS A 75 7.55 8.83 -2.55
N ALA A 76 6.60 8.10 -1.98
CA ALA A 76 6.71 7.53 -0.64
C ALA A 76 7.93 6.60 -0.53
N TYR A 77 8.16 5.76 -1.54
CA TYR A 77 9.31 4.86 -1.60
C TYR A 77 10.65 5.63 -1.57
N THR A 78 10.76 6.71 -2.34
CA THR A 78 11.99 7.51 -2.35
C THR A 78 12.27 8.20 -1.02
N MET A 79 11.23 8.64 -0.31
CA MET A 79 11.36 9.32 0.97
C MET A 79 11.59 8.38 2.15
N LEU A 80 11.14 7.13 2.04
CA LEU A 80 11.28 6.13 3.10
C LEU A 80 12.70 5.57 3.12
N LYS A 81 13.29 5.44 4.32
CA LYS A 81 14.60 4.78 4.48
C LYS A 81 14.52 3.30 4.11
N PRO A 82 15.61 2.70 3.58
CA PRO A 82 15.70 1.26 3.39
C PRO A 82 15.40 0.47 4.67
N GLY A 83 14.72 -0.65 4.54
CA GLY A 83 14.33 -1.50 5.67
C GLY A 83 13.20 -0.94 6.54
N ARG A 84 12.55 0.14 6.12
CA ARG A 84 11.45 0.77 6.86
C ARG A 84 10.09 0.44 6.27
N TRP A 85 9.06 0.71 7.06
CA TRP A 85 7.70 0.26 6.80
C TRP A 85 6.77 1.38 6.37
N MET A 86 5.82 1.00 5.56
CA MET A 86 4.65 1.81 5.21
C MET A 86 3.39 1.02 5.52
N THR A 87 2.39 1.71 6.05
CA THR A 87 1.04 1.17 6.23
C THR A 87 0.07 1.96 5.40
N VAL A 88 -0.78 1.26 4.65
CA VAL A 88 -1.86 1.86 3.86
C VAL A 88 -3.18 1.32 4.40
N GLU A 89 -4.03 2.21 4.91
CA GLU A 89 -5.42 1.90 5.19
C GLU A 89 -6.22 2.05 3.90
N PHE A 90 -7.03 1.07 3.56
CA PHE A 90 -7.77 1.09 2.31
C PHE A 90 -9.09 0.32 2.40
N SER A 91 -10.15 0.88 1.83
CA SER A 91 -11.47 0.27 1.80
C SER A 91 -12.13 0.44 0.43
N ASN A 92 -12.43 -0.65 -0.24
CA ASN A 92 -13.20 -0.62 -1.47
C ASN A 92 -13.89 -1.98 -1.68
N THR A 93 -15.06 -1.99 -2.30
CA THR A 93 -15.82 -3.21 -2.61
C THR A 93 -15.42 -3.87 -3.92
N LYS A 94 -14.72 -3.13 -4.80
CA LYS A 94 -14.35 -3.61 -6.14
C LYS A 94 -12.97 -4.28 -6.10
N SER A 95 -12.91 -5.54 -6.51
CA SER A 95 -11.64 -6.28 -6.64
C SER A 95 -10.66 -5.61 -7.61
N SER A 96 -11.15 -4.95 -8.67
CA SER A 96 -10.31 -4.23 -9.62
C SER A 96 -9.53 -3.08 -8.97
N VAL A 97 -10.15 -2.33 -8.06
CA VAL A 97 -9.51 -1.24 -7.32
C VAL A 97 -8.48 -1.80 -6.32
N TRP A 98 -8.80 -2.94 -5.70
CA TRP A 98 -7.87 -3.67 -4.83
C TRP A 98 -6.61 -4.10 -5.56
N ASN A 99 -6.77 -4.75 -6.70
CA ASN A 99 -5.65 -5.17 -7.54
C ASN A 99 -4.83 -3.96 -8.00
N ALA A 100 -5.51 -2.86 -8.33
CA ALA A 100 -4.87 -1.61 -8.72
C ALA A 100 -3.92 -1.08 -7.63
N ILE A 101 -4.38 -1.04 -6.38
CA ILE A 101 -3.56 -0.56 -5.24
C ILE A 101 -2.38 -1.50 -4.98
N GLN A 102 -2.59 -2.82 -4.98
CA GLN A 102 -1.52 -3.79 -4.77
C GLN A 102 -0.46 -3.70 -5.90
N ASN A 103 -0.90 -3.61 -7.15
CA ASN A 103 0.01 -3.42 -8.28
C ASN A 103 0.79 -2.11 -8.16
N ALA A 104 0.12 -1.00 -7.85
CA ALA A 104 0.78 0.29 -7.69
C ALA A 104 1.85 0.28 -6.57
N LEU A 105 1.59 -0.41 -5.45
CA LEU A 105 2.56 -0.60 -4.38
C LEU A 105 3.77 -1.42 -4.82
N THR A 106 3.50 -2.55 -5.49
CA THR A 106 4.57 -3.44 -5.97
C THR A 106 5.39 -2.81 -7.09
N ASP A 107 4.75 -2.07 -8.00
CA ASP A 107 5.41 -1.32 -9.07
C ASP A 107 6.30 -0.19 -8.54
N ALA A 108 5.90 0.43 -7.43
CA ALA A 108 6.72 1.42 -6.73
C ALA A 108 7.94 0.81 -6.01
N GLY A 109 8.04 -0.51 -5.93
CA GLY A 109 9.17 -1.23 -5.33
C GLY A 109 8.93 -1.77 -3.92
N PHE A 110 7.75 -1.53 -3.32
CA PHE A 110 7.44 -2.07 -2.00
C PHE A 110 7.19 -3.58 -2.03
N ILE A 111 7.55 -4.25 -0.93
CA ILE A 111 7.16 -5.64 -0.68
C ILE A 111 5.99 -5.62 0.29
N ILE A 112 4.86 -6.18 -0.12
CA ILE A 112 3.67 -6.32 0.72
C ILE A 112 3.93 -7.47 1.68
N ALA A 113 3.95 -7.19 2.97
CA ALA A 113 4.19 -8.18 4.01
C ALA A 113 2.89 -8.78 4.53
N SER A 114 1.85 -7.95 4.68
CA SER A 114 0.55 -8.42 5.17
C SER A 114 -0.60 -7.57 4.68
N VAL A 115 -1.78 -8.21 4.62
CA VAL A 115 -3.06 -7.55 4.45
C VAL A 115 -3.97 -8.05 5.56
N ALA A 116 -4.34 -7.17 6.49
CA ALA A 116 -5.18 -7.50 7.64
C ALA A 116 -6.49 -6.70 7.60
N ALA A 117 -7.59 -7.32 8.02
CA ALA A 117 -8.85 -6.62 8.20
C ALA A 117 -8.83 -5.82 9.50
N LEU A 118 -9.25 -4.56 9.44
CA LEU A 118 -9.47 -3.73 10.61
C LEU A 118 -10.88 -3.96 11.12
N ASP A 119 -11.00 -4.59 12.28
CA ASP A 119 -12.29 -4.80 12.93
C ASP A 119 -12.72 -3.48 13.62
N LYS A 120 -13.68 -2.80 13.02
CA LYS A 120 -14.28 -1.59 13.60
C LYS A 120 -15.40 -2.01 14.56
N THR A 121 -15.10 -2.03 15.84
CA THR A 121 -16.08 -2.30 16.93
C THR A 121 -17.22 -1.28 16.99
N ARG A 122 -17.07 -0.12 16.37
CA ARG A 122 -18.13 0.89 16.21
C ARG A 122 -18.36 1.18 14.74
N GLY A 123 -19.58 0.93 14.29
CA GLY A 123 -19.99 1.27 12.91
C GLY A 123 -19.81 2.76 12.65
N GLY A 124 -19.00 3.09 11.65
CA GLY A 124 -18.92 4.45 11.13
C GLY A 124 -20.21 4.83 10.36
N LEU A 125 -20.24 6.03 9.79
CA LEU A 125 -21.39 6.56 9.03
C LEU A 125 -21.92 5.56 7.97
N HIS A 126 -21.07 4.75 7.37
CA HIS A 126 -21.42 3.70 6.42
C HIS A 126 -22.21 2.53 7.02
N ALA A 127 -22.06 2.24 8.31
CA ALA A 127 -22.85 1.21 8.97
C ALA A 127 -24.33 1.63 9.15
N MET A 128 -24.59 2.93 9.07
CA MET A 128 -25.96 3.49 9.12
C MET A 128 -26.65 3.46 7.74
N LEU A 129 -25.90 3.28 6.64
CA LEU A 129 -26.43 3.38 5.28
C LEU A 129 -26.97 2.07 4.70
N GLY A 130 -26.87 0.95 5.39
CA GLY A 130 -27.53 -0.31 5.02
C GLY A 130 -26.72 -1.58 5.30
N PRO A 131 -27.40 -2.75 5.24
CA PRO A 131 -26.80 -4.04 5.59
C PRO A 131 -25.75 -4.58 4.59
N THR A 132 -25.60 -3.96 3.41
CA THR A 132 -24.67 -4.36 2.35
C THR A 132 -23.40 -3.53 2.32
N ALA A 133 -23.23 -2.55 3.23
CA ALA A 133 -22.00 -1.77 3.30
C ALA A 133 -20.83 -2.64 3.75
N VAL A 134 -19.71 -2.58 3.04
CA VAL A 134 -18.46 -3.21 3.48
C VAL A 134 -18.04 -2.59 4.81
N LYS A 135 -18.00 -3.40 5.84
CA LYS A 135 -17.79 -2.97 7.23
C LYS A 135 -16.32 -3.00 7.66
N GLN A 136 -15.44 -3.53 6.82
CA GLN A 136 -14.04 -3.72 7.16
C GLN A 136 -13.16 -2.93 6.23
N ASP A 137 -12.31 -2.10 6.82
CA ASP A 137 -11.19 -1.53 6.10
C ASP A 137 -10.02 -2.51 6.19
N LEU A 138 -9.18 -2.52 5.19
CA LEU A 138 -8.00 -3.36 5.15
C LEU A 138 -6.76 -2.51 5.44
N ILE A 139 -5.84 -3.10 6.17
CA ILE A 139 -4.54 -2.53 6.48
C ILE A 139 -3.51 -3.30 5.67
N ILE A 140 -2.88 -2.64 4.72
CA ILE A 140 -1.77 -3.17 3.95
C ILE A 140 -0.48 -2.73 4.64
N SER A 141 0.31 -3.67 5.12
CA SER A 141 1.65 -3.40 5.62
C SER A 141 2.67 -3.80 4.57
N ALA A 142 3.48 -2.84 4.17
CA ALA A 142 4.51 -3.02 3.16
C ALA A 142 5.84 -2.43 3.66
N TYR A 143 6.96 -2.87 3.13
CA TYR A 143 8.26 -2.33 3.49
C TYR A 143 9.11 -2.04 2.25
N LYS A 144 10.03 -1.08 2.39
CA LYS A 144 11.10 -0.83 1.43
C LYS A 144 12.25 -1.79 1.73
N PRO A 145 12.68 -2.64 0.77
CA PRO A 145 13.85 -3.47 0.92
C PRO A 145 15.10 -2.65 1.32
N ASN A 146 16.06 -3.28 1.95
CA ASN A 146 17.26 -2.59 2.45
C ASN A 146 18.45 -2.58 1.48
N GLY A 147 18.24 -3.01 0.24
CA GLY A 147 19.27 -3.07 -0.80
C GLY A 147 20.28 -4.23 -0.67
N GLY A 148 20.42 -4.79 0.53
CA GLY A 148 21.37 -5.88 0.76
C GLY A 148 20.97 -7.18 0.09
N PHE A 149 19.68 -7.47 0.02
CA PHE A 149 19.14 -8.64 -0.69
C PHE A 149 19.16 -8.43 -2.20
N GLU A 150 18.75 -7.27 -2.70
CA GLU A 150 18.69 -6.99 -4.13
C GLU A 150 20.07 -7.09 -4.79
N ASN A 151 21.12 -6.61 -4.13
CA ASN A 151 22.49 -6.74 -4.62
C ASN A 151 22.91 -8.22 -4.69
N ARG A 152 22.63 -9.01 -3.66
CA ARG A 152 22.92 -10.46 -3.66
C ARG A 152 22.05 -11.19 -4.67
N PHE A 153 20.77 -10.80 -4.80
CA PHE A 153 19.83 -11.41 -5.75
C PHE A 153 20.24 -11.24 -7.21
N ILE A 154 20.99 -10.16 -7.55
CA ILE A 154 21.55 -9.98 -8.89
C ILE A 154 22.65 -11.01 -9.16
N ASP A 155 23.45 -11.35 -8.15
CA ASP A 155 24.60 -12.24 -8.26
C ASP A 155 24.24 -13.71 -8.04
N GLU A 156 23.21 -14.00 -7.24
CA GLU A 156 22.79 -15.36 -6.91
C GLU A 156 21.78 -15.91 -7.93
N THR A 157 22.12 -17.03 -8.54
CA THR A 157 21.23 -17.79 -9.43
C THR A 157 20.77 -19.08 -8.76
N GLY A 158 19.48 -19.40 -8.88
CA GLY A 158 18.93 -20.66 -8.39
C GLY A 158 18.28 -20.59 -7.00
N GLU A 159 18.24 -21.72 -6.30
CA GLU A 159 17.51 -21.88 -5.03
C GLU A 159 18.07 -21.00 -3.90
N ASP A 160 19.35 -20.65 -3.92
CA ASP A 160 19.98 -19.81 -2.90
C ASP A 160 19.33 -18.42 -2.84
N GLY A 161 18.97 -17.85 -4.00
CA GLY A 161 18.23 -16.58 -4.07
C GLY A 161 16.84 -16.66 -3.43
N VAL A 162 16.16 -17.81 -3.56
CA VAL A 162 14.85 -18.04 -2.89
C VAL A 162 15.03 -18.06 -1.37
N TRP A 163 16.01 -18.81 -0.88
CA TRP A 163 16.25 -18.90 0.56
C TRP A 163 16.74 -17.57 1.17
N ASP A 164 17.52 -16.78 0.43
CA ASP A 164 17.93 -15.45 0.90
C ASP A 164 16.74 -14.50 0.98
N PHE A 165 15.84 -14.52 -0.03
CA PHE A 165 14.59 -13.79 0.03
C PHE A 165 13.75 -14.18 1.26
N ILE A 166 13.52 -15.48 1.46
CA ILE A 166 12.71 -15.97 2.59
C ILE A 166 13.31 -15.54 3.92
N ARG A 167 14.62 -15.69 4.12
CA ARG A 167 15.29 -15.27 5.37
C ARG A 167 15.18 -13.78 5.61
N THR A 168 15.39 -12.99 4.56
CA THR A 168 15.29 -11.52 4.62
C THR A 168 13.87 -11.09 4.95
N HIS A 169 12.87 -11.65 4.24
CA HIS A 169 11.46 -11.37 4.48
C HIS A 169 11.02 -11.76 5.89
N LEU A 170 11.38 -12.96 6.34
CA LEU A 170 11.11 -13.42 7.72
C LEU A 170 11.78 -12.53 8.78
N GLY A 171 12.93 -11.94 8.46
CA GLY A 171 13.61 -10.99 9.33
C GLY A 171 12.83 -9.68 9.56
N TYR A 172 12.01 -9.27 8.59
CA TYR A 172 11.13 -8.11 8.73
C TYR A 172 9.84 -8.43 9.48
N LEU A 173 9.38 -9.69 9.46
CA LEU A 173 8.14 -10.07 10.11
C LEU A 173 8.34 -10.29 11.62
N PRO A 174 7.42 -9.84 12.48
CA PRO A 174 7.48 -10.12 13.91
C PRO A 174 7.48 -11.63 14.16
N VAL A 175 8.21 -12.09 15.17
CA VAL A 175 8.26 -13.52 15.53
C VAL A 175 7.00 -13.91 16.31
N VAL A 176 6.49 -12.98 17.12
CA VAL A 176 5.35 -13.20 17.99
C VAL A 176 4.45 -11.97 18.00
N LYS A 177 3.16 -12.17 17.92
CA LYS A 177 2.15 -11.13 18.12
C LYS A 177 1.32 -11.50 19.37
N LYS A 178 1.11 -10.53 20.26
CA LYS A 178 0.16 -10.66 21.38
C LYS A 178 -1.12 -9.94 21.04
N GLN A 179 -2.23 -10.62 21.22
CA GLN A 179 -3.56 -10.05 21.14
C GLN A 179 -4.33 -10.52 22.37
N ASP A 180 -4.90 -9.59 23.15
CA ASP A 180 -5.65 -9.87 24.38
C ASP A 180 -4.93 -10.82 25.37
N SER A 181 -3.61 -10.63 25.52
CA SER A 181 -2.71 -11.44 26.37
C SER A 181 -2.41 -12.86 25.85
N GLU A 182 -2.94 -13.27 24.72
CA GLU A 182 -2.63 -14.53 24.05
C GLU A 182 -1.60 -14.36 22.93
N LEU A 183 -0.82 -15.42 22.71
CA LEU A 183 0.12 -15.49 21.59
C LEU A 183 -0.62 -15.91 20.32
N VAL A 184 -0.66 -15.03 19.34
CA VAL A 184 -1.32 -15.28 18.05
C VAL A 184 -0.29 -15.66 17.00
N LYS A 185 -0.62 -16.65 16.16
CA LYS A 185 0.18 -16.99 14.98
C LYS A 185 0.20 -15.80 14.03
N ILE A 186 1.32 -15.62 13.36
CA ILE A 186 1.50 -14.60 12.33
C ILE A 186 1.22 -15.28 10.98
N PRO A 187 0.09 -15.00 10.33
CA PRO A 187 -0.30 -15.66 9.08
C PRO A 187 0.77 -15.51 7.99
N GLU A 188 1.45 -14.35 7.96
CA GLU A 188 2.47 -14.00 6.96
C GLU A 188 3.72 -14.89 7.05
N ARG A 189 3.88 -15.65 8.14
CA ARG A 189 4.90 -16.69 8.31
C ARG A 189 4.45 -18.08 7.83
N ASP A 190 3.21 -18.22 7.32
CA ASP A 190 2.76 -19.47 6.70
C ASP A 190 3.58 -19.75 5.43
N PRO A 191 4.11 -20.96 5.25
CA PRO A 191 4.92 -21.30 4.09
C PRO A 191 4.24 -21.04 2.73
N ARG A 192 2.91 -21.14 2.66
CA ARG A 192 2.15 -20.86 1.44
C ARG A 192 2.17 -19.37 1.09
N ILE A 193 2.00 -18.52 2.09
CA ILE A 193 2.06 -17.06 1.90
C ILE A 193 3.49 -16.64 1.55
N LEU A 194 4.49 -17.23 2.20
CA LEU A 194 5.90 -16.99 1.87
C LEU A 194 6.23 -17.41 0.43
N TYR A 195 5.70 -18.55 -0.02
CA TYR A 195 5.87 -19.02 -1.40
C TYR A 195 5.26 -18.02 -2.40
N ASP A 196 4.04 -17.55 -2.15
CA ASP A 196 3.38 -16.57 -3.00
C ASP A 196 4.19 -15.25 -3.07
N GLN A 197 4.81 -14.83 -1.97
CA GLN A 197 5.69 -13.66 -1.94
C GLN A 197 6.97 -13.89 -2.75
N VAL A 198 7.56 -15.06 -2.65
CA VAL A 198 8.72 -15.46 -3.49
C VAL A 198 8.37 -15.39 -4.95
N VAL A 199 7.28 -16.05 -5.37
CA VAL A 199 6.84 -16.07 -6.77
C VAL A 199 6.62 -14.63 -7.26
N SER A 200 5.90 -13.82 -6.51
CA SER A 200 5.61 -12.42 -6.85
C SER A 200 6.90 -11.61 -7.01
N TYR A 201 7.88 -11.82 -6.15
CA TYR A 201 9.15 -11.11 -6.19
C TYR A 201 9.98 -11.50 -7.44
N PHE A 202 10.12 -12.81 -7.72
CA PHE A 202 10.87 -13.32 -8.87
C PHE A 202 10.24 -12.89 -10.19
N VAL A 203 8.93 -13.06 -10.34
CA VAL A 203 8.19 -12.68 -11.55
C VAL A 203 8.33 -11.16 -11.83
N ARG A 204 8.24 -10.32 -10.81
CA ARG A 204 8.43 -8.87 -10.97
C ARG A 204 9.83 -8.51 -11.45
N ASN A 205 10.85 -9.23 -10.99
CA ASN A 205 12.23 -9.03 -11.43
C ASN A 205 12.57 -9.77 -12.73
N VAL A 206 11.54 -10.25 -13.46
CA VAL A 206 11.66 -10.95 -14.75
C VAL A 206 12.59 -12.17 -14.65
N ARG A 207 12.45 -12.94 -13.57
CA ARG A 207 13.21 -14.16 -13.33
C ARG A 207 12.30 -15.37 -13.15
N ASP A 208 12.75 -16.51 -13.63
CA ASP A 208 12.08 -17.78 -13.34
C ASP A 208 12.23 -18.14 -11.86
N VAL A 209 11.17 -18.69 -11.29
CA VAL A 209 11.20 -19.17 -9.91
C VAL A 209 11.93 -20.53 -9.90
N PRO A 210 13.12 -20.67 -9.29
CA PRO A 210 13.92 -21.88 -9.38
C PRO A 210 13.46 -22.93 -8.35
N LEU A 211 12.14 -23.15 -8.26
CA LEU A 211 11.53 -24.18 -7.42
C LEU A 211 10.78 -25.15 -8.33
N SER A 212 11.20 -26.39 -8.31
CA SER A 212 10.54 -27.52 -9.00
C SER A 212 9.58 -28.25 -8.07
#